data_3c5f85fc36268054a888367d347f001f
#
_entry.id   3c5f85fc36268054a888367d347f001f
#
_cell.length_a   1.000
_cell.length_b   1.000
_cell.length_c   1.000
_cell.angle_alpha   90.00
_cell.angle_beta   90.00
_cell.angle_gamma   90.00
#
_symmetry.space_group_name_H-M   'P 1'
#
loop_
_entity.id
_entity.type
_entity.pdbx_description
1 polymer ?
#
loop_
_entity_poly.entity_id
_entity_poly.type
_entity_poly.pdbx_seq_one_letter_code
_entity_poly.pdbx_strand_id
1 'polypeptide(L)'
;TLGVHGNALQDLAACALLHDNALTQYIQEEFHGNAESLDLLPEIPHLGLHCSQGEENIRNLPFSTDVSGVILYHHENADGSGPFGKTLGEVPLAARIIHLCDLLDAFCRADKFTPEVWNRAEAFISRVRGKIFDDECAEAFLKAFPAEHFMSLGNDDLESRLWSIVPRGKQELSFPQIKALADFFAKIVDYKSPFTSTHSIGVASCAEKLSRFMGFDEETAQKMYLAGALHDIGKVAVGNEILEKPGRLTDEEFAEMKHHAAYTYYILSEIDDFEELRDWAAFHHERLDGTGYPFRKTASELMPKDDAAQKGARHNNLLIRNLPLRQTGNFQSIPSRSQNRTAGPRAPGQ
;
A
#
# COMPACT_ATOMS: atom_id res chain seq x y z
N THR A 1 3.61 15.39 24.92
CA THR A 1 3.75 14.75 26.24
C THR A 1 4.94 13.80 26.28
N LEU A 2 5.14 12.95 25.26
CA LEU A 2 6.23 11.95 25.17
C LEU A 2 7.52 12.48 24.52
N GLY A 3 7.64 13.78 24.24
CA GLY A 3 8.87 14.39 23.73
C GLY A 3 9.23 14.07 22.27
N VAL A 4 8.32 13.49 21.50
CA VAL A 4 8.53 13.22 20.06
C VAL A 4 8.27 14.49 19.26
N HIS A 5 9.28 14.97 18.51
CA HIS A 5 9.23 16.24 17.77
C HIS A 5 9.98 16.17 16.43
N GLY A 6 9.73 17.14 15.55
CA GLY A 6 10.49 17.28 14.30
C GLY A 6 10.41 16.04 13.42
N ASN A 7 11.56 15.60 12.88
CA ASN A 7 11.64 14.44 12.01
C ASN A 7 11.15 13.15 12.66
N ALA A 8 11.41 12.97 13.95
CA ALA A 8 10.92 11.78 14.68
C ALA A 8 9.39 11.74 14.74
N LEU A 9 8.72 12.89 14.80
CA LEU A 9 7.26 12.94 14.74
C LEU A 9 6.73 12.67 13.31
N GLN A 10 7.43 13.13 12.28
CA GLN A 10 7.09 12.77 10.89
C GLN A 10 7.22 11.27 10.66
N ASP A 11 8.34 10.68 11.09
CA ASP A 11 8.59 9.25 10.92
C ASP A 11 7.62 8.40 11.75
N LEU A 12 7.26 8.83 12.97
CA LEU A 12 6.21 8.19 13.76
C LEU A 12 4.86 8.21 13.04
N ALA A 13 4.47 9.37 12.48
CA ALA A 13 3.21 9.47 11.73
C ALA A 13 3.22 8.58 10.50
N ALA A 14 4.34 8.54 9.75
CA ALA A 14 4.50 7.65 8.60
C ALA A 14 4.44 6.17 9.03
N CYS A 15 5.13 5.77 10.09
CA CYS A 15 5.06 4.41 10.63
C CYS A 15 3.64 4.05 11.09
N ALA A 16 2.93 4.98 11.74
CA ALA A 16 1.54 4.75 12.16
C ALA A 16 0.59 4.53 10.96
N LEU A 17 0.79 5.27 9.84
CA LEU A 17 0.03 5.05 8.62
C LEU A 17 0.41 3.74 7.90
N LEU A 18 1.61 3.24 8.12
CA LEU A 18 2.17 2.08 7.44
C LEU A 18 2.28 0.83 8.34
N HIS A 19 1.80 0.86 9.58
CA HIS A 19 2.05 -0.24 10.54
C HIS A 19 1.57 -1.59 10.01
N ASP A 20 0.45 -1.63 9.32
CA ASP A 20 -0.16 -2.82 8.71
C ASP A 20 0.11 -2.96 7.22
N ASN A 21 1.20 -2.36 6.70
CA ASN A 21 1.53 -2.36 5.28
C ASN A 21 1.65 -3.77 4.64
N ALA A 22 1.87 -4.80 5.43
CA ALA A 22 1.96 -6.18 4.99
C ALA A 22 0.74 -7.04 5.34
N LEU A 23 -0.31 -6.47 5.94
CA LEU A 23 -1.48 -7.25 6.36
C LEU A 23 -2.17 -7.94 5.18
N THR A 24 -2.38 -7.22 4.07
CA THR A 24 -2.96 -7.80 2.85
C THR A 24 -2.04 -8.90 2.27
N GLN A 25 -0.73 -8.69 2.26
CA GLN A 25 0.24 -9.71 1.85
C GLN A 25 0.11 -10.96 2.71
N TYR A 26 0.09 -10.80 4.02
CA TYR A 26 -0.06 -11.89 4.99
C TYR A 26 -1.35 -12.69 4.76
N ILE A 27 -2.49 -12.00 4.56
CA ILE A 27 -3.78 -12.64 4.30
C ILE A 27 -3.75 -13.42 2.99
N GLN A 28 -3.14 -12.90 1.94
CA GLN A 28 -3.03 -13.58 0.66
C GLN A 28 -2.15 -14.83 0.74
N GLU A 29 -1.01 -14.75 1.42
CA GLU A 29 -0.04 -15.84 1.52
C GLU A 29 -0.51 -16.97 2.44
N GLU A 30 -1.09 -16.65 3.61
CA GLU A 30 -1.45 -17.64 4.64
C GLU A 30 -2.91 -18.12 4.54
N PHE A 31 -3.83 -17.26 4.11
CA PHE A 31 -5.26 -17.56 4.08
C PHE A 31 -5.84 -17.65 2.66
N HIS A 32 -5.00 -17.61 1.62
CA HIS A 32 -5.42 -17.68 0.22
C HIS A 32 -6.49 -16.63 -0.14
N GLY A 33 -6.39 -15.44 0.45
CA GLY A 33 -7.32 -14.33 0.21
C GLY A 33 -8.67 -14.43 0.92
N ASN A 34 -8.84 -15.32 1.91
CA ASN A 34 -10.09 -15.43 2.64
C ASN A 34 -10.23 -14.31 3.68
N ALA A 35 -10.81 -13.18 3.28
CA ALA A 35 -10.99 -11.98 4.10
C ALA A 35 -11.97 -12.17 5.29
N GLU A 36 -12.80 -13.21 5.31
CA GLU A 36 -13.66 -13.53 6.47
C GLU A 36 -12.84 -13.85 7.73
N SER A 37 -11.56 -14.14 7.54
CA SER A 37 -10.62 -14.37 8.66
C SER A 37 -10.18 -13.10 9.37
N LEU A 38 -10.45 -11.90 8.86
CA LEU A 38 -10.06 -10.61 9.46
C LEU A 38 -10.71 -10.36 10.82
N ASP A 39 -11.95 -10.81 11.02
CA ASP A 39 -12.64 -10.72 12.32
C ASP A 39 -11.98 -11.61 13.40
N LEU A 40 -11.09 -12.52 12.99
CA LEU A 40 -10.36 -13.45 13.85
C LEU A 40 -8.92 -12.99 14.14
N LEU A 41 -8.50 -11.81 13.65
CA LEU A 41 -7.12 -11.30 13.84
C LEU A 41 -6.58 -11.41 15.27
N PRO A 42 -7.37 -11.16 16.33
CA PRO A 42 -6.89 -11.34 17.72
C PRO A 42 -6.58 -12.81 18.08
N GLU A 43 -7.11 -13.77 17.33
CA GLU A 43 -6.96 -15.20 17.55
C GLU A 43 -5.96 -15.88 16.60
N ILE A 44 -5.40 -15.12 15.64
CA ILE A 44 -4.50 -15.68 14.61
C ILE A 44 -3.13 -15.99 15.27
N PRO A 45 -2.68 -17.27 15.21
CA PRO A 45 -1.46 -17.72 15.90
C PRO A 45 -0.16 -17.07 15.44
N HIS A 46 -0.19 -16.27 14.36
CA HIS A 46 1.01 -15.76 13.68
C HIS A 46 0.98 -14.24 13.43
N LEU A 47 0.37 -13.47 14.33
CA LEU A 47 0.36 -11.99 14.23
C LEU A 47 1.74 -11.37 13.95
N GLY A 48 2.82 -11.99 14.44
CA GLY A 48 4.18 -11.52 14.18
C GLY A 48 4.65 -11.60 12.72
N LEU A 49 3.97 -12.37 11.84
CA LEU A 49 4.41 -12.51 10.44
C LEU A 49 4.20 -11.23 9.65
N HIS A 50 3.01 -10.59 9.74
CA HIS A 50 2.79 -9.31 9.05
C HIS A 50 3.70 -8.20 9.58
N CYS A 51 4.02 -8.22 10.88
CA CYS A 51 4.98 -7.29 11.48
C CYS A 51 6.38 -7.46 10.85
N SER A 52 6.85 -8.72 10.73
CA SER A 52 8.16 -9.02 10.14
C SER A 52 8.21 -8.65 8.66
N GLN A 53 7.17 -8.97 7.91
CA GLN A 53 7.05 -8.60 6.49
C GLN A 53 6.93 -7.09 6.32
N GLY A 54 6.17 -6.42 7.20
CA GLY A 54 6.00 -4.97 7.19
C GLY A 54 7.31 -4.23 7.46
N GLU A 55 8.10 -4.68 8.42
CA GLU A 55 9.43 -4.15 8.73
C GLU A 55 10.37 -4.30 7.52
N GLU A 56 10.35 -5.47 6.85
CA GLU A 56 11.14 -5.70 5.65
C GLU A 56 10.71 -4.78 4.49
N ASN A 57 9.40 -4.56 4.33
CA ASN A 57 8.86 -3.72 3.27
C ASN A 57 9.33 -2.26 3.39
N ILE A 58 9.44 -1.73 4.62
CA ILE A 58 9.83 -0.33 4.86
C ILE A 58 11.35 -0.12 4.92
N ARG A 59 12.16 -1.18 4.91
CA ARG A 59 13.61 -1.13 5.14
C ARG A 59 14.36 -0.08 4.31
N ASN A 60 13.97 0.10 3.06
CA ASN A 60 14.63 1.00 2.11
C ASN A 60 13.92 2.34 1.96
N LEU A 61 12.89 2.62 2.74
CA LEU A 61 12.18 3.88 2.69
C LEU A 61 13.03 4.99 3.33
N PRO A 62 12.96 6.23 2.81
CA PRO A 62 13.83 7.33 3.22
C PRO A 62 13.36 8.00 4.52
N PHE A 63 13.26 7.25 5.61
CA PHE A 63 13.02 7.82 6.93
C PHE A 63 14.17 8.71 7.36
N SER A 64 13.87 9.74 8.14
CA SER A 64 14.85 10.71 8.62
C SER A 64 15.54 10.25 9.90
N THR A 65 14.90 9.36 10.67
CA THR A 65 15.38 8.79 11.92
C THR A 65 15.45 7.27 11.83
N ASP A 66 16.04 6.62 12.82
CA ASP A 66 16.01 5.16 12.91
C ASP A 66 14.61 4.70 13.35
N VAL A 67 13.93 4.00 12.45
CA VAL A 67 12.61 3.39 12.67
C VAL A 67 12.67 1.88 12.86
N SER A 68 13.88 1.32 13.02
CA SER A 68 14.09 -0.12 13.19
C SER A 68 13.28 -0.65 14.37
N GLY A 69 12.53 -1.71 14.13
CA GLY A 69 11.69 -2.34 15.15
C GLY A 69 10.36 -1.63 15.41
N VAL A 70 10.06 -0.50 14.77
CA VAL A 70 8.79 0.20 14.97
C VAL A 70 7.64 -0.63 14.42
N ILE A 71 7.73 -1.08 13.17
CA ILE A 71 6.72 -1.95 12.56
C ILE A 71 6.84 -3.37 13.11
N LEU A 72 8.06 -3.87 13.33
CA LEU A 72 8.28 -5.23 13.83
C LEU A 72 7.61 -5.47 15.19
N TYR A 73 7.65 -4.48 16.09
CA TYR A 73 7.24 -4.66 17.48
C TYR A 73 5.93 -3.94 17.84
N HIS A 74 5.14 -3.49 16.85
CA HIS A 74 3.91 -2.75 17.14
C HIS A 74 2.80 -3.59 17.79
N HIS A 75 2.96 -4.90 17.91
CA HIS A 75 2.07 -5.78 18.69
C HIS A 75 2.71 -6.34 19.97
N GLU A 76 3.87 -5.81 20.36
CA GLU A 76 4.49 -6.23 21.63
C GLU A 76 3.78 -5.64 22.84
N ASN A 77 3.48 -6.51 23.81
CA ASN A 77 2.88 -6.12 25.08
C ASN A 77 3.95 -5.64 26.08
N ALA A 78 3.59 -4.73 26.96
CA ALA A 78 4.51 -4.18 27.96
C ALA A 78 5.10 -5.23 28.91
N ASP A 79 4.38 -6.34 29.14
CA ASP A 79 4.82 -7.46 30.00
C ASP A 79 5.65 -8.53 29.24
N GLY A 80 5.91 -8.33 27.94
CA GLY A 80 6.65 -9.28 27.10
C GLY A 80 5.84 -10.47 26.62
N SER A 81 4.52 -10.44 26.73
CA SER A 81 3.63 -11.50 26.22
C SER A 81 3.21 -11.33 24.75
N GLY A 82 3.85 -10.41 24.04
CA GLY A 82 3.62 -10.16 22.60
C GLY A 82 4.26 -11.22 21.69
N PRO A 83 4.09 -11.06 20.36
CA PRO A 83 4.50 -12.06 19.37
C PRO A 83 5.99 -12.43 19.39
N PHE A 84 6.86 -11.50 19.77
CA PHE A 84 8.33 -11.69 19.76
C PHE A 84 8.91 -11.80 21.18
N GLY A 85 8.09 -11.67 22.23
CA GLY A 85 8.51 -11.78 23.61
C GLY A 85 9.48 -10.69 24.07
N LYS A 86 9.38 -9.49 23.48
CA LYS A 86 10.28 -8.37 23.79
C LYS A 86 9.87 -7.67 25.07
N THR A 87 10.86 -7.32 25.88
CA THR A 87 10.64 -6.49 27.05
C THR A 87 10.50 -5.02 26.68
N LEU A 88 9.86 -4.24 27.55
CA LEU A 88 9.60 -2.82 27.35
C LEU A 88 10.84 -2.00 26.93
N GLY A 89 12.00 -2.34 27.47
CA GLY A 89 13.28 -1.67 27.16
C GLY A 89 13.82 -1.96 25.74
N GLU A 90 13.32 -3.02 25.09
CA GLU A 90 13.72 -3.42 23.74
C GLU A 90 12.75 -2.89 22.67
N VAL A 91 11.55 -2.45 23.06
CA VAL A 91 10.51 -1.99 22.14
C VAL A 91 10.61 -0.48 21.95
N PRO A 92 10.79 0.04 20.72
CA PRO A 92 10.83 1.47 20.45
C PRO A 92 9.58 2.20 20.93
N LEU A 93 9.76 3.45 21.43
CA LEU A 93 8.63 4.27 21.90
C LEU A 93 7.55 4.42 20.82
N ALA A 94 7.95 4.60 19.55
CA ALA A 94 7.02 4.72 18.44
C ALA A 94 6.15 3.47 18.27
N ALA A 95 6.72 2.26 18.41
CA ALA A 95 5.95 1.01 18.37
C ALA A 95 4.94 0.92 19.52
N ARG A 96 5.32 1.33 20.73
CA ARG A 96 4.42 1.34 21.92
C ARG A 96 3.26 2.31 21.75
N ILE A 97 3.50 3.47 21.12
CA ILE A 97 2.46 4.46 20.81
C ILE A 97 1.49 3.88 19.78
N ILE A 98 2.02 3.28 18.71
CA ILE A 98 1.20 2.65 17.65
C ILE A 98 0.36 1.52 18.26
N HIS A 99 0.95 0.63 19.07
CA HIS A 99 0.26 -0.46 19.75
C HIS A 99 -0.95 0.02 20.57
N LEU A 100 -0.76 1.09 21.34
CA LEU A 100 -1.85 1.65 22.14
C LEU A 100 -2.98 2.19 21.24
N CYS A 101 -2.63 2.95 20.19
CA CYS A 101 -3.62 3.58 19.33
C CYS A 101 -4.39 2.54 18.50
N ASP A 102 -3.70 1.57 17.93
CA ASP A 102 -4.26 0.48 17.13
C ASP A 102 -5.26 -0.37 17.96
N LEU A 103 -4.84 -0.85 19.13
CA LEU A 103 -5.74 -1.60 20.00
C LEU A 103 -6.93 -0.79 20.52
N LEU A 104 -6.76 0.53 20.74
CA LEU A 104 -7.89 1.37 21.12
C LEU A 104 -8.88 1.54 19.98
N ASP A 105 -8.41 1.72 18.74
CA ASP A 105 -9.27 1.81 17.58
C ASP A 105 -10.06 0.51 17.40
N ALA A 106 -9.39 -0.64 17.39
CA ALA A 106 -10.02 -1.95 17.27
C ALA A 106 -11.01 -2.24 18.41
N PHE A 107 -10.63 -1.97 19.67
CA PHE A 107 -11.48 -2.26 20.83
C PHE A 107 -12.68 -1.32 20.95
N CYS A 108 -12.47 -0.03 20.68
CA CYS A 108 -13.52 0.99 20.82
C CYS A 108 -14.41 1.07 19.60
N ARG A 109 -13.98 0.52 18.43
CA ARG A 109 -14.63 0.70 17.14
C ARG A 109 -14.93 2.19 16.94
N ALA A 110 -13.88 3.00 16.91
CA ALA A 110 -13.93 4.46 17.04
C ALA A 110 -14.44 5.15 15.74
N ASP A 111 -15.48 4.59 15.13
CA ASP A 111 -16.27 5.24 14.09
C ASP A 111 -17.03 6.48 14.61
N LYS A 112 -17.17 6.60 15.93
CA LYS A 112 -17.86 7.70 16.63
C LYS A 112 -17.13 8.08 17.90
N PHE A 113 -16.77 9.36 18.00
CA PHE A 113 -16.13 9.93 19.18
C PHE A 113 -17.20 10.42 20.19
N THR A 114 -17.74 9.49 20.98
CA THR A 114 -18.80 9.76 21.96
C THR A 114 -18.29 9.58 23.39
N PRO A 115 -19.02 10.10 24.42
CA PRO A 115 -18.67 9.86 25.82
C PRO A 115 -18.63 8.39 26.19
N GLU A 116 -19.49 7.56 25.59
CA GLU A 116 -19.54 6.12 25.83
C GLU A 116 -18.27 5.43 25.30
N VAL A 117 -17.79 5.83 24.12
CA VAL A 117 -16.55 5.33 23.53
C VAL A 117 -15.36 5.75 24.38
N TRP A 118 -15.32 7.01 24.82
CA TRP A 118 -14.29 7.49 25.75
C TRP A 118 -14.25 6.67 27.04
N ASN A 119 -15.40 6.50 27.72
CA ASN A 119 -15.47 5.74 28.96
C ASN A 119 -14.98 4.29 28.77
N ARG A 120 -15.28 3.67 27.62
CA ARG A 120 -14.77 2.33 27.30
C ARG A 120 -13.25 2.34 27.12
N ALA A 121 -12.70 3.32 26.40
CA ALA A 121 -11.27 3.47 26.18
C ALA A 121 -10.52 3.67 27.51
N GLU A 122 -10.98 4.59 28.36
CA GLU A 122 -10.39 4.87 29.66
C GLU A 122 -10.43 3.62 30.58
N ALA A 123 -11.58 2.94 30.64
CA ALA A 123 -11.72 1.71 31.40
C ALA A 123 -10.82 0.58 30.88
N PHE A 124 -10.69 0.46 29.57
CA PHE A 124 -9.81 -0.52 28.94
C PHE A 124 -8.34 -0.24 29.25
N ILE A 125 -7.88 1.00 29.03
CA ILE A 125 -6.52 1.42 29.39
C ILE A 125 -6.23 1.13 30.85
N SER A 126 -7.10 1.56 31.75
CA SER A 126 -6.93 1.37 33.22
C SER A 126 -6.81 -0.10 33.61
N ARG A 127 -7.51 -1.00 32.91
CA ARG A 127 -7.49 -2.44 33.16
C ARG A 127 -6.23 -3.13 32.71
N VAL A 128 -5.64 -2.69 31.59
CA VAL A 128 -4.56 -3.40 30.89
C VAL A 128 -3.20 -2.70 30.96
N ARG A 129 -3.12 -1.48 31.53
CA ARG A 129 -1.84 -0.79 31.74
C ARG A 129 -0.90 -1.62 32.60
N GLY A 130 0.39 -1.54 32.31
CA GLY A 130 1.43 -2.35 32.94
C GLY A 130 1.48 -3.82 32.45
N LYS A 131 0.54 -4.23 31.61
CA LYS A 131 0.54 -5.55 30.94
C LYS A 131 0.59 -5.42 29.43
N ILE A 132 -0.46 -4.88 28.83
CA ILE A 132 -0.55 -4.67 27.39
C ILE A 132 0.10 -3.33 27.05
N PHE A 133 -0.34 -2.24 27.68
CA PHE A 133 0.21 -0.91 27.49
C PHE A 133 1.20 -0.56 28.60
N ASP A 134 2.32 0.07 28.23
CA ASP A 134 3.19 0.65 29.25
C ASP A 134 2.54 1.86 29.92
N ASP A 135 2.96 2.13 31.16
CA ASP A 135 2.39 3.19 31.98
C ASP A 135 2.61 4.57 31.37
N GLU A 136 3.77 4.80 30.73
CA GLU A 136 4.13 6.09 30.16
C GLU A 136 3.20 6.45 28.97
N CYS A 137 2.99 5.53 28.03
CA CYS A 137 2.07 5.72 26.90
C CYS A 137 0.62 5.85 27.37
N ALA A 138 0.19 5.02 28.32
CA ALA A 138 -1.16 5.08 28.87
C ALA A 138 -1.46 6.44 29.53
N GLU A 139 -0.56 6.92 30.40
CA GLU A 139 -0.70 8.23 31.04
C GLU A 139 -0.64 9.39 30.04
N ALA A 140 0.26 9.30 29.05
CA ALA A 140 0.37 10.31 27.99
C ALA A 140 -0.91 10.41 27.17
N PHE A 141 -1.54 9.29 26.83
CA PHE A 141 -2.81 9.26 26.11
C PHE A 141 -3.93 9.91 26.91
N LEU A 142 -4.14 9.47 28.16
CA LEU A 142 -5.19 10.01 29.02
C LEU A 142 -5.02 11.52 29.28
N LYS A 143 -3.78 11.98 29.37
CA LYS A 143 -3.45 13.41 29.51
C LYS A 143 -3.68 14.21 28.21
N ALA A 144 -3.34 13.63 27.06
CA ALA A 144 -3.47 14.30 25.76
C ALA A 144 -4.92 14.38 25.30
N PHE A 145 -5.71 13.35 25.63
CA PHE A 145 -7.10 13.20 25.20
C PHE A 145 -8.05 13.06 26.40
N PRO A 146 -8.24 14.11 27.23
CA PRO A 146 -9.37 14.10 28.13
C PRO A 146 -10.69 14.03 27.35
N ALA A 147 -11.78 13.63 27.98
CA ALA A 147 -13.07 13.36 27.31
C ALA A 147 -13.49 14.43 26.29
N GLU A 148 -13.33 15.70 26.62
CA GLU A 148 -13.69 16.82 25.73
C GLU A 148 -12.82 16.84 24.45
N HIS A 149 -11.51 16.63 24.59
CA HIS A 149 -10.60 16.57 23.44
C HIS A 149 -10.86 15.34 22.58
N PHE A 150 -11.12 14.20 23.19
CA PHE A 150 -11.46 12.96 22.46
C PHE A 150 -12.73 13.16 21.64
N MET A 151 -13.79 13.70 22.23
CA MET A 151 -15.04 13.97 21.50
C MET A 151 -14.87 14.99 20.38
N SER A 152 -13.96 15.95 20.52
CA SER A 152 -13.68 16.94 19.45
C SER A 152 -13.11 16.31 18.18
N LEU A 153 -12.47 15.13 18.25
CA LEU A 153 -11.94 14.44 17.08
C LEU A 153 -13.03 14.09 16.07
N GLY A 154 -14.26 13.85 16.51
CA GLY A 154 -15.39 13.54 15.63
C GLY A 154 -15.93 14.74 14.83
N ASN A 155 -15.54 15.96 15.18
CA ASN A 155 -15.99 17.19 14.53
C ASN A 155 -14.93 17.80 13.59
N ASP A 156 -13.71 17.28 13.64
CA ASP A 156 -12.58 17.81 12.90
C ASP A 156 -12.35 17.03 11.60
N ASP A 157 -11.84 17.71 10.61
CA ASP A 157 -11.14 17.06 9.52
C ASP A 157 -9.81 16.48 10.06
N LEU A 158 -9.78 15.17 10.27
CA LEU A 158 -8.64 14.46 10.87
C LEU A 158 -7.35 14.67 10.06
N GLU A 159 -7.46 14.75 8.75
CA GLU A 159 -6.32 15.01 7.87
C GLU A 159 -5.74 16.41 8.13
N SER A 160 -6.57 17.44 8.10
CA SER A 160 -6.13 18.81 8.41
C SER A 160 -5.52 18.91 9.80
N ARG A 161 -6.07 18.19 10.78
CA ARG A 161 -5.55 18.15 12.13
C ARG A 161 -4.18 17.45 12.20
N LEU A 162 -4.03 16.31 11.53
CA LEU A 162 -2.74 15.60 11.42
C LEU A 162 -1.67 16.55 10.88
N TRP A 163 -1.96 17.21 9.76
CA TRP A 163 -1.02 18.15 9.13
C TRP A 163 -0.79 19.45 9.90
N SER A 164 -1.62 19.77 10.87
CA SER A 164 -1.36 20.88 11.79
C SER A 164 -0.33 20.52 12.87
N ILE A 165 -0.17 19.24 13.16
CA ILE A 165 0.72 18.71 14.22
C ILE A 165 2.02 18.19 13.63
N VAL A 166 1.94 17.44 12.54
CA VAL A 166 3.12 16.85 11.87
C VAL A 166 3.82 17.93 11.04
N PRO A 167 5.11 18.19 11.28
CA PRO A 167 5.86 19.18 10.50
C PRO A 167 5.87 18.83 9.02
N ARG A 168 5.52 19.79 8.16
CA ARG A 168 5.70 19.66 6.70
C ARG A 168 7.11 20.11 6.36
N GLY A 169 8.03 19.15 6.17
CA GLY A 169 9.38 19.39 5.67
C GLY A 169 9.45 19.11 4.17
N LYS A 170 10.22 19.93 3.42
CA LYS A 170 10.64 19.52 2.06
C LYS A 170 11.89 18.68 2.23
N GLN A 171 11.87 17.48 1.70
CA GLN A 171 13.01 16.58 1.63
C GLN A 171 13.36 16.36 0.16
N GLU A 172 14.60 16.68 -0.20
CA GLU A 172 15.11 16.32 -1.53
C GLU A 172 15.48 14.83 -1.51
N LEU A 173 14.81 14.05 -2.35
CA LEU A 173 15.05 12.62 -2.49
C LEU A 173 15.85 12.34 -3.76
N SER A 174 16.86 11.49 -3.65
CA SER A 174 17.54 10.92 -4.80
C SER A 174 16.62 9.93 -5.56
N PHE A 175 16.89 9.72 -6.84
CA PHE A 175 16.11 8.75 -7.63
C PHE A 175 16.02 7.36 -6.98
N PRO A 176 17.09 6.76 -6.42
CA PRO A 176 16.98 5.49 -5.71
C PRO A 176 15.98 5.50 -4.54
N GLN A 177 15.86 6.63 -3.82
CA GLN A 177 14.90 6.77 -2.73
C GLN A 177 13.45 6.90 -3.25
N ILE A 178 13.25 7.70 -4.30
CA ILE A 178 11.93 7.82 -4.96
C ILE A 178 11.52 6.46 -5.55
N LYS A 179 12.47 5.76 -6.18
CA LYS A 179 12.26 4.40 -6.68
C LYS A 179 11.84 3.44 -5.58
N ALA A 180 12.49 3.47 -4.42
CA ALA A 180 12.15 2.62 -3.29
C ALA A 180 10.71 2.88 -2.79
N LEU A 181 10.27 4.15 -2.75
CA LEU A 181 8.89 4.52 -2.45
C LEU A 181 7.91 3.98 -3.48
N ALA A 182 8.20 4.14 -4.79
CA ALA A 182 7.35 3.63 -5.85
C ALA A 182 7.24 2.10 -5.82
N ASP A 183 8.36 1.40 -5.60
CA ASP A 183 8.40 -0.06 -5.48
C ASP A 183 7.59 -0.55 -4.27
N PHE A 184 7.66 0.17 -3.15
CA PHE A 184 6.88 -0.12 -1.95
C PHE A 184 5.37 -0.01 -2.22
N PHE A 185 4.90 1.10 -2.80
CA PHE A 185 3.48 1.26 -3.12
C PHE A 185 3.00 0.28 -4.19
N ALA A 186 3.83 0.03 -5.21
CA ALA A 186 3.55 -1.00 -6.22
C ALA A 186 3.33 -2.37 -5.57
N LYS A 187 4.17 -2.74 -4.61
CA LYS A 187 4.06 -4.00 -3.87
C LYS A 187 2.77 -4.10 -3.08
N ILE A 188 2.39 -3.05 -2.33
CA ILE A 188 1.14 -3.02 -1.56
C ILE A 188 -0.07 -3.20 -2.49
N VAL A 189 -0.09 -2.50 -3.62
CA VAL A 189 -1.18 -2.57 -4.60
C VAL A 189 -1.25 -3.94 -5.25
N ASP A 190 -0.09 -4.50 -5.62
CA ASP A 190 -0.02 -5.81 -6.25
C ASP A 190 -0.55 -6.92 -5.32
N TYR A 191 -0.36 -6.83 -4.01
CA TYR A 191 -0.91 -7.78 -3.05
C TYR A 191 -2.42 -7.65 -2.81
N LYS A 192 -3.04 -6.51 -3.16
CA LYS A 192 -4.51 -6.40 -3.18
C LYS A 192 -5.17 -7.27 -4.25
N SER A 193 -4.42 -7.82 -5.21
CA SER A 193 -4.94 -8.67 -6.26
C SER A 193 -4.15 -9.97 -6.33
N PRO A 194 -4.78 -11.13 -6.18
CA PRO A 194 -4.10 -12.44 -6.13
C PRO A 194 -3.34 -12.81 -7.41
N PHE A 195 -3.48 -12.02 -8.46
CA PHE A 195 -2.88 -12.28 -9.77
C PHE A 195 -1.62 -11.47 -10.09
N THR A 196 -1.15 -10.61 -9.18
CA THR A 196 -0.22 -9.51 -9.57
C THR A 196 1.00 -9.30 -8.68
N SER A 197 1.39 -10.20 -7.79
CA SER A 197 2.43 -9.98 -6.76
C SER A 197 3.80 -9.41 -7.23
N THR A 198 4.06 -9.35 -8.54
CA THR A 198 5.26 -8.75 -9.15
C THR A 198 4.95 -8.00 -10.44
N HIS A 199 3.68 -7.75 -10.74
CA HIS A 199 3.22 -7.17 -12.01
C HIS A 199 3.75 -5.76 -12.21
N SER A 200 3.51 -4.87 -11.27
CA SER A 200 3.84 -3.43 -11.39
C SER A 200 5.33 -3.20 -11.54
N ILE A 201 6.17 -3.95 -10.81
CA ILE A 201 7.63 -3.89 -10.95
C ILE A 201 8.10 -4.42 -12.31
N GLY A 202 7.44 -5.47 -12.81
CA GLY A 202 7.69 -6.00 -14.16
C GLY A 202 7.38 -4.97 -15.23
N VAL A 203 6.25 -4.28 -15.14
CA VAL A 203 5.84 -3.18 -16.02
C VAL A 203 6.83 -2.03 -15.95
N ALA A 204 7.20 -1.58 -14.74
CA ALA A 204 8.18 -0.53 -14.51
C ALA A 204 9.53 -0.82 -15.19
N SER A 205 10.10 -2.00 -14.92
CA SER A 205 11.38 -2.43 -15.51
C SER A 205 11.32 -2.53 -17.03
N CYS A 206 10.20 -2.97 -17.58
CA CYS A 206 10.01 -3.05 -19.03
C CYS A 206 9.90 -1.65 -19.65
N ALA A 207 9.14 -0.74 -19.04
CA ALA A 207 8.98 0.64 -19.49
C ALA A 207 10.32 1.39 -19.51
N GLU A 208 11.11 1.27 -18.46
CA GLU A 208 12.45 1.86 -18.35
C GLU A 208 13.39 1.34 -19.45
N LYS A 209 13.49 0.00 -19.59
CA LYS A 209 14.37 -0.64 -20.59
C LYS A 209 13.97 -0.26 -22.01
N LEU A 210 12.68 -0.22 -22.29
CA LEU A 210 12.16 0.12 -23.59
C LEU A 210 12.43 1.60 -23.91
N SER A 211 12.29 2.50 -22.93
CA SER A 211 12.64 3.92 -23.07
C SER A 211 14.10 4.10 -23.46
N ARG A 212 15.03 3.42 -22.76
CA ARG A 212 16.45 3.45 -23.11
C ARG A 212 16.73 2.86 -24.51
N PHE A 213 16.07 1.76 -24.87
CA PHE A 213 16.21 1.15 -26.19
C PHE A 213 15.75 2.10 -27.30
N MET A 214 14.72 2.91 -27.05
CA MET A 214 14.21 3.92 -27.99
C MET A 214 15.05 5.19 -28.03
N GLY A 215 16.10 5.30 -27.22
CA GLY A 215 17.04 6.42 -27.23
C GLY A 215 16.58 7.63 -26.42
N PHE A 216 15.64 7.45 -25.47
CA PHE A 216 15.31 8.49 -24.50
C PHE A 216 16.46 8.71 -23.51
N ASP A 217 16.53 9.90 -22.94
CA ASP A 217 17.50 10.22 -21.92
C ASP A 217 17.22 9.46 -20.60
N GLU A 218 18.20 9.48 -19.70
CA GLU A 218 18.13 8.74 -18.46
C GLU A 218 17.01 9.25 -17.53
N GLU A 219 16.77 10.57 -17.51
CA GLU A 219 15.71 11.17 -16.71
C GLU A 219 14.32 10.66 -17.18
N THR A 220 14.07 10.67 -18.47
CA THR A 220 12.84 10.11 -19.05
C THR A 220 12.69 8.63 -18.77
N ALA A 221 13.77 7.84 -18.88
CA ALA A 221 13.73 6.41 -18.59
C ALA A 221 13.39 6.15 -17.09
N GLN A 222 13.93 6.95 -16.19
CA GLN A 222 13.62 6.89 -14.75
C GLN A 222 12.17 7.28 -14.46
N LYS A 223 11.66 8.35 -15.05
CA LYS A 223 10.24 8.74 -14.95
C LYS A 223 9.32 7.64 -15.46
N MET A 224 9.68 6.97 -16.57
CA MET A 224 8.92 5.84 -17.11
C MET A 224 8.90 4.63 -16.18
N TYR A 225 10.00 4.39 -15.45
CA TYR A 225 10.00 3.38 -14.39
C TYR A 225 8.94 3.72 -13.32
N LEU A 226 8.97 4.95 -12.80
CA LEU A 226 8.04 5.39 -11.76
C LEU A 226 6.59 5.35 -12.24
N ALA A 227 6.31 5.81 -13.45
CA ALA A 227 4.98 5.74 -14.04
C ALA A 227 4.48 4.29 -14.16
N GLY A 228 5.36 3.38 -14.59
CA GLY A 228 5.04 1.95 -14.66
C GLY A 228 4.84 1.29 -13.29
N ALA A 229 5.60 1.69 -12.27
CA ALA A 229 5.42 1.19 -10.90
C ALA A 229 4.10 1.65 -10.27
N LEU A 230 3.69 2.90 -10.55
CA LEU A 230 2.54 3.55 -9.93
C LEU A 230 1.26 3.54 -10.79
N HIS A 231 1.28 2.92 -11.99
CA HIS A 231 0.13 2.98 -12.92
C HIS A 231 -1.18 2.49 -12.32
N ASP A 232 -1.10 1.52 -11.45
CA ASP A 232 -2.21 0.83 -10.81
C ASP A 232 -2.47 1.29 -9.36
N ILE A 233 -1.80 2.35 -8.87
CA ILE A 233 -1.92 2.80 -7.46
C ILE A 233 -3.37 3.10 -7.09
N GLY A 234 -4.19 3.55 -8.02
CA GLY A 234 -5.61 3.82 -7.80
C GLY A 234 -6.45 2.58 -7.48
N LYS A 235 -5.93 1.36 -7.62
CA LYS A 235 -6.60 0.13 -7.17
C LYS A 235 -6.81 0.09 -5.65
N VAL A 236 -6.07 0.89 -4.87
CA VAL A 236 -6.31 1.01 -3.43
C VAL A 236 -7.71 1.49 -3.10
N ALA A 237 -8.35 2.25 -3.99
CA ALA A 237 -9.70 2.79 -3.84
C ALA A 237 -10.80 1.89 -4.44
N VAL A 238 -10.44 0.79 -5.08
CA VAL A 238 -11.40 -0.21 -5.61
C VAL A 238 -11.69 -1.24 -4.54
N GLY A 239 -12.97 -1.60 -4.35
CA GLY A 239 -13.39 -2.59 -3.35
C GLY A 239 -12.79 -3.98 -3.61
N ASN A 240 -12.46 -4.69 -2.53
CA ASN A 240 -11.87 -6.03 -2.62
C ASN A 240 -12.79 -7.02 -3.32
N GLU A 241 -14.11 -6.89 -3.17
CA GLU A 241 -15.12 -7.73 -3.82
C GLU A 241 -15.05 -7.70 -5.36
N ILE A 242 -14.51 -6.59 -5.92
CA ILE A 242 -14.27 -6.43 -7.35
C ILE A 242 -12.88 -6.94 -7.73
N LEU A 243 -11.86 -6.55 -6.93
CA LEU A 243 -10.46 -6.89 -7.21
C LEU A 243 -10.17 -8.38 -7.09
N GLU A 244 -10.79 -9.05 -6.12
CA GLU A 244 -10.57 -10.45 -5.78
C GLU A 244 -11.63 -11.38 -6.37
N LYS A 245 -12.59 -10.85 -7.15
CA LYS A 245 -13.69 -11.65 -7.69
C LYS A 245 -13.20 -12.85 -8.48
N PRO A 246 -13.51 -14.07 -8.07
CA PRO A 246 -13.18 -15.26 -8.84
C PRO A 246 -14.08 -15.35 -10.08
N GLY A 247 -13.60 -14.87 -11.21
CA GLY A 247 -14.32 -14.96 -12.46
C GLY A 247 -14.45 -13.64 -13.22
N ARG A 248 -15.41 -13.58 -14.15
CA ARG A 248 -15.62 -12.40 -14.98
C ARG A 248 -16.43 -11.35 -14.22
N LEU A 249 -15.98 -10.09 -14.29
CA LEU A 249 -16.72 -8.94 -13.80
C LEU A 249 -17.99 -8.72 -14.63
N THR A 250 -19.08 -8.28 -13.98
CA THR A 250 -20.25 -7.74 -14.69
C THR A 250 -19.90 -6.41 -15.35
N ASP A 251 -20.80 -5.87 -16.17
CA ASP A 251 -20.55 -4.58 -16.81
C ASP A 251 -20.49 -3.43 -15.81
N GLU A 252 -21.26 -3.50 -14.72
CA GLU A 252 -21.27 -2.55 -13.61
C GLU A 252 -19.96 -2.63 -12.80
N GLU A 253 -19.55 -3.83 -12.41
CA GLU A 253 -18.28 -4.06 -11.71
C GLU A 253 -17.09 -3.66 -12.57
N PHE A 254 -17.13 -3.91 -13.87
CA PHE A 254 -16.09 -3.47 -14.79
C PHE A 254 -16.06 -1.94 -14.95
N ALA A 255 -17.23 -1.28 -14.88
CA ALA A 255 -17.32 0.17 -14.84
C ALA A 255 -16.63 0.73 -13.60
N GLU A 256 -16.87 0.12 -12.41
CA GLU A 256 -16.20 0.48 -11.16
C GLU A 256 -14.69 0.21 -11.25
N MET A 257 -14.28 -0.96 -11.74
CA MET A 257 -12.84 -1.28 -11.93
C MET A 257 -12.12 -0.22 -12.77
N LYS A 258 -12.76 0.37 -13.79
CA LYS A 258 -12.13 1.41 -14.63
C LYS A 258 -11.78 2.68 -13.86
N HIS A 259 -12.43 2.94 -12.73
CA HIS A 259 -12.15 4.12 -11.91
C HIS A 259 -10.73 4.10 -11.31
N HIS A 260 -10.05 2.92 -11.21
CA HIS A 260 -8.67 2.91 -10.71
C HIS A 260 -7.75 3.86 -11.46
N ALA A 261 -7.92 4.00 -12.77
CA ALA A 261 -7.10 4.91 -13.56
C ALA A 261 -7.37 6.39 -13.26
N ALA A 262 -8.65 6.76 -12.95
CA ALA A 262 -8.99 8.08 -12.44
C ALA A 262 -8.43 8.30 -11.03
N TYR A 263 -8.54 7.32 -10.15
CA TYR A 263 -7.96 7.39 -8.81
C TYR A 263 -6.43 7.52 -8.87
N THR A 264 -5.75 6.81 -9.78
CA THR A 264 -4.31 7.01 -10.04
C THR A 264 -4.01 8.47 -10.38
N TYR A 265 -4.82 9.09 -11.26
CA TYR A 265 -4.66 10.49 -11.61
C TYR A 265 -4.79 11.40 -10.38
N TYR A 266 -5.85 11.24 -9.59
CA TYR A 266 -6.08 12.09 -8.41
C TYR A 266 -5.01 11.90 -7.35
N ILE A 267 -4.64 10.67 -7.01
CA ILE A 267 -3.59 10.37 -6.02
C ILE A 267 -2.26 11.03 -6.42
N LEU A 268 -1.85 10.88 -7.68
CA LEU A 268 -0.57 11.44 -8.13
C LEU A 268 -0.64 12.95 -8.37
N SER A 269 -1.84 13.56 -8.45
CA SER A 269 -2.02 15.02 -8.52
C SER A 269 -1.70 15.73 -7.20
N GLU A 270 -1.67 15.01 -6.08
CA GLU A 270 -1.30 15.58 -4.76
C GLU A 270 0.22 15.73 -4.58
N ILE A 271 1.01 15.24 -5.55
CA ILE A 271 2.48 15.30 -5.50
C ILE A 271 2.98 16.37 -6.46
N ASP A 272 3.64 17.38 -5.93
CA ASP A 272 4.27 18.43 -6.73
C ASP A 272 5.29 17.83 -7.72
N ASP A 273 5.39 18.42 -8.91
CA ASP A 273 6.33 18.03 -9.99
C ASP A 273 6.07 16.62 -10.61
N PHE A 274 4.89 16.02 -10.34
CA PHE A 274 4.52 14.71 -10.89
C PHE A 274 3.57 14.78 -12.11
N GLU A 275 3.31 15.96 -12.68
CA GLU A 275 2.28 16.14 -13.72
C GLU A 275 2.50 15.22 -14.93
N GLU A 276 3.74 15.13 -15.42
CA GLU A 276 4.09 14.28 -16.57
C GLU A 276 4.00 12.79 -16.20
N LEU A 277 4.54 12.42 -15.05
CA LEU A 277 4.50 11.05 -14.53
C LEU A 277 3.08 10.59 -14.23
N ARG A 278 2.27 11.46 -13.62
CA ARG A 278 0.84 11.25 -13.36
C ARG A 278 0.09 10.92 -14.64
N ASP A 279 0.28 11.74 -15.68
CA ASP A 279 -0.41 11.56 -16.95
C ASP A 279 0.01 10.22 -17.62
N TRP A 280 1.28 9.87 -17.58
CA TRP A 280 1.74 8.58 -18.10
C TRP A 280 1.17 7.40 -17.32
N ALA A 281 1.15 7.48 -16.00
CA ALA A 281 0.59 6.44 -15.14
C ALA A 281 -0.93 6.32 -15.31
N ALA A 282 -1.68 7.44 -15.26
CA ALA A 282 -3.14 7.42 -15.26
C ALA A 282 -3.76 7.14 -16.63
N PHE A 283 -3.07 7.49 -17.74
CA PHE A 283 -3.63 7.33 -19.09
C PHE A 283 -3.26 5.99 -19.75
N HIS A 284 -2.77 5.03 -18.99
CA HIS A 284 -2.35 3.73 -19.53
C HIS A 284 -3.49 2.92 -20.17
N HIS A 285 -4.76 3.23 -19.89
CA HIS A 285 -5.94 2.67 -20.53
C HIS A 285 -6.61 3.58 -21.57
N GLU A 286 -6.06 4.77 -21.81
CA GLU A 286 -6.56 5.64 -22.87
C GLU A 286 -6.25 5.07 -24.24
N ARG A 287 -7.07 5.38 -25.24
CA ARG A 287 -6.94 4.91 -26.61
C ARG A 287 -6.85 6.11 -27.56
N LEU A 288 -5.97 6.01 -28.57
CA LEU A 288 -5.76 7.09 -29.52
C LEU A 288 -7.02 7.51 -30.29
N ASP A 289 -7.99 6.58 -30.38
CA ASP A 289 -9.30 6.79 -31.00
C ASP A 289 -10.34 7.39 -30.03
N GLY A 290 -9.96 7.72 -28.77
CA GLY A 290 -10.84 8.26 -27.75
C GLY A 290 -11.82 7.24 -27.15
N THR A 291 -11.67 5.96 -27.45
CA THR A 291 -12.53 4.89 -26.86
C THR A 291 -11.95 4.31 -25.57
N GLY A 292 -10.83 4.86 -25.07
CA GLY A 292 -10.21 4.50 -23.81
C GLY A 292 -10.94 5.05 -22.58
N TYR A 293 -10.31 4.93 -21.44
CA TYR A 293 -10.78 5.47 -20.15
C TYR A 293 -9.57 5.88 -19.31
N PRO A 294 -9.73 6.74 -18.29
CA PRO A 294 -10.99 7.24 -17.73
C PRO A 294 -11.52 8.51 -18.40
N PHE A 295 -10.66 9.28 -19.10
CA PHE A 295 -10.99 10.64 -19.58
C PHE A 295 -11.35 10.68 -21.06
N ARG A 296 -11.27 9.55 -21.77
CA ARG A 296 -11.52 9.40 -23.22
C ARG A 296 -10.69 10.33 -24.08
N LYS A 297 -9.42 10.48 -23.72
CA LYS A 297 -8.47 11.33 -24.42
C LYS A 297 -8.16 10.79 -25.80
N THR A 298 -8.09 11.71 -26.78
CA THR A 298 -7.75 11.39 -28.17
C THR A 298 -6.24 11.54 -28.41
N ALA A 299 -5.77 11.07 -29.58
CA ALA A 299 -4.36 11.20 -29.96
C ALA A 299 -3.82 12.64 -29.85
N SER A 300 -4.63 13.65 -30.17
CA SER A 300 -4.22 15.06 -30.13
C SER A 300 -4.03 15.58 -28.71
N GLU A 301 -4.64 14.95 -27.69
CA GLU A 301 -4.53 15.30 -26.28
C GLU A 301 -3.43 14.50 -25.58
N LEU A 302 -3.19 13.26 -26.02
CA LEU A 302 -2.18 12.37 -25.50
C LEU A 302 -0.78 12.65 -26.05
N MET A 303 -0.68 13.45 -27.13
CA MET A 303 0.56 13.77 -27.81
C MET A 303 0.84 15.27 -27.70
N PRO A 304 2.01 15.71 -27.18
CA PRO A 304 2.36 17.13 -27.15
C PRO A 304 2.39 17.73 -28.56
N LYS A 305 2.09 19.02 -28.64
CA LYS A 305 2.02 19.76 -29.90
C LYS A 305 3.38 20.20 -30.48
N ASP A 306 4.46 20.12 -29.69
CA ASP A 306 5.79 20.63 -30.06
C ASP A 306 6.74 19.53 -30.55
N ASP A 307 7.44 19.82 -31.65
CA ASP A 307 8.26 18.85 -32.43
C ASP A 307 9.42 18.20 -31.63
N ALA A 308 10.00 18.86 -30.64
CA ALA A 308 11.09 18.32 -29.84
C ALA A 308 10.59 17.38 -28.72
N ALA A 309 9.48 17.73 -28.08
CA ALA A 309 8.78 16.89 -27.10
C ALA A 309 7.99 15.75 -27.76
N GLN A 310 7.62 15.90 -29.05
CA GLN A 310 6.84 14.91 -29.80
C GLN A 310 7.53 13.55 -29.95
N LYS A 311 8.86 13.51 -30.05
CA LYS A 311 9.58 12.21 -30.09
C LYS A 311 9.48 11.46 -28.80
N GLY A 312 9.56 12.14 -27.63
CA GLY A 312 9.43 11.53 -26.32
C GLY A 312 8.01 11.08 -26.00
N ALA A 313 7.04 11.98 -26.04
CA ALA A 313 5.68 11.70 -25.57
C ALA A 313 4.85 10.80 -26.49
N ARG A 314 5.06 10.83 -27.83
CA ARG A 314 4.44 9.85 -28.75
C ARG A 314 4.78 8.41 -28.40
N HIS A 315 5.98 8.21 -27.87
CA HIS A 315 6.48 6.89 -27.53
C HIS A 315 6.10 6.49 -26.11
N ASN A 316 6.02 7.43 -25.15
CA ASN A 316 5.77 7.15 -23.75
C ASN A 316 4.35 6.60 -23.51
N ASN A 317 3.31 7.22 -24.03
CA ASN A 317 1.95 6.67 -23.98
C ASN A 317 1.79 5.36 -24.76
N LEU A 318 2.56 5.17 -25.86
CA LEU A 318 2.64 3.92 -26.59
C LEU A 318 3.42 2.84 -25.82
N LEU A 319 4.41 3.21 -25.01
CA LEU A 319 5.25 2.29 -24.25
C LEU A 319 4.49 1.61 -23.13
N ILE A 320 3.88 2.36 -22.24
CA ILE A 320 3.10 1.78 -21.11
C ILE A 320 1.92 0.97 -21.67
N ARG A 321 1.32 1.42 -22.76
CA ARG A 321 0.16 0.79 -23.37
C ARG A 321 0.46 -0.49 -24.15
N ASN A 322 1.64 -0.61 -24.77
CA ASN A 322 2.06 -1.79 -25.53
C ASN A 322 2.91 -2.76 -24.70
N LEU A 323 3.14 -2.46 -23.42
CA LEU A 323 3.62 -3.49 -22.51
C LEU A 323 2.62 -4.65 -22.57
N PRO A 324 3.07 -5.91 -22.60
CA PRO A 324 2.19 -7.08 -22.61
C PRO A 324 1.51 -7.21 -21.26
N LEU A 325 0.61 -6.24 -20.98
CA LEU A 325 -0.35 -6.33 -19.89
C LEU A 325 -1.21 -7.52 -20.26
N ARG A 326 -1.08 -8.63 -19.57
CA ARG A 326 -2.07 -9.69 -19.63
C ARG A 326 -3.39 -9.04 -19.26
N GLN A 327 -4.21 -8.75 -20.28
CA GLN A 327 -5.60 -8.40 -20.06
C GLN A 327 -6.18 -9.56 -19.23
N THR A 328 -6.51 -9.29 -17.99
CA THR A 328 -7.31 -10.20 -17.17
C THR A 328 -8.67 -10.33 -17.85
N GLY A 329 -8.83 -11.32 -18.70
CA GLY A 329 -10.08 -11.49 -19.42
C GLY A 329 -10.05 -12.32 -20.69
N ASN A 330 -9.19 -13.34 -20.79
CA ASN A 330 -9.42 -14.46 -21.71
C ASN A 330 -8.70 -15.71 -21.18
N PHE A 331 -9.28 -16.34 -20.17
CA PHE A 331 -9.02 -17.76 -19.93
C PHE A 331 -9.84 -18.56 -20.94
N GLN A 332 -9.33 -18.72 -22.16
CA GLN A 332 -9.61 -19.92 -22.91
C GLN A 332 -8.91 -21.06 -22.17
N SER A 333 -9.69 -22.02 -21.74
CA SER A 333 -9.27 -23.27 -21.13
C SER A 333 -8.02 -23.83 -21.80
N ILE A 334 -6.94 -23.95 -21.04
CA ILE A 334 -5.81 -24.77 -21.41
C ILE A 334 -6.33 -26.21 -21.39
N PRO A 335 -6.32 -26.97 -22.49
CA PRO A 335 -6.71 -28.35 -22.45
C PRO A 335 -5.75 -29.10 -21.53
N SER A 336 -6.27 -29.80 -20.54
CA SER A 336 -5.56 -30.71 -19.69
C SER A 336 -4.79 -31.71 -20.58
N ARG A 337 -3.45 -31.65 -20.56
CA ARG A 337 -2.64 -32.71 -21.13
C ARG A 337 -2.94 -33.99 -20.37
N SER A 338 -3.75 -34.85 -20.99
CA SER A 338 -3.91 -36.24 -20.60
C SER A 338 -2.53 -36.88 -20.58
N GLN A 339 -2.14 -37.43 -19.44
CA GLN A 339 -0.95 -38.26 -19.30
C GLN A 339 -1.13 -39.52 -20.15
N ASN A 340 -0.60 -39.50 -21.35
CA ASN A 340 -0.30 -40.75 -22.05
C ASN A 340 0.94 -41.36 -21.40
N ARG A 341 0.73 -42.29 -20.45
CA ARG A 341 1.72 -43.27 -20.04
C ARG A 341 1.84 -44.26 -21.19
N THR A 342 2.85 -44.13 -22.01
CA THR A 342 3.31 -45.19 -22.89
C THR A 342 3.91 -46.31 -22.04
N ALA A 343 3.28 -47.44 -22.11
CA ALA A 343 3.82 -48.70 -21.56
C ALA A 343 5.17 -49.06 -22.22
N GLY A 344 6.22 -49.21 -21.42
CA GLY A 344 7.48 -49.78 -21.83
C GLY A 344 7.38 -51.30 -22.07
N PRO A 345 8.23 -51.86 -22.92
CA PRO A 345 8.13 -53.27 -23.34
C PRO A 345 8.50 -54.23 -22.21
N ARG A 346 7.69 -55.31 -22.07
CA ARG A 346 7.97 -56.47 -21.23
C ARG A 346 9.20 -57.18 -21.79
N ALA A 347 10.18 -57.48 -20.93
CA ALA A 347 11.26 -58.43 -21.21
C ALA A 347 10.75 -59.87 -21.13
N PRO A 348 11.27 -60.80 -21.96
CA PRO A 348 10.85 -62.19 -21.94
C PRO A 348 11.63 -63.02 -20.90
N GLY A 349 10.92 -63.89 -20.25
CA GLY A 349 11.19 -65.20 -19.72
C GLY A 349 12.45 -65.46 -18.89
N GLN A 350 12.32 -65.79 -17.63
CA GLN A 350 12.57 -67.18 -17.07
C GLN A 350 11.86 -67.24 -15.72
#